data_d4fe7c43eead1998ea940e71936f5d34
#
_entry.id   d4fe7c43eead1998ea940e71936f5d34
#
_cell.length_a   1.000
_cell.length_b   1.000
_cell.length_c   1.000
_cell.angle_alpha   90.00
_cell.angle_beta   90.00
_cell.angle_gamma   90.00
#
_symmetry.space_group_name_H-M   'P 1'
#
loop_
_entity.id
_entity.type
_entity.pdbx_description
1 polymer ?
#
loop_
_entity_poly.entity_id
_entity_poly.type
_entity_poly.pdbx_seq_one_letter_code
_entity_poly.pdbx_strand_id
1 'polypeptide(L)'
;MKIKDLKTFVVGNPPPHFGGRYFIFVKLVTDDGIEGVGEVYCATFAPHVIVKMIEDVFERHVEGSDPFHIEKLWRNVYGRGYTLRPDLSLMGVLSGLEIALWDICGKSVGKPVYELLGGRVHEKLRTYTYLYPKDGAVVTEDEPHVYNDPELAAELAAEYVAQGFTAIKFDPAGPYSSFDPRQPSLEALDRSELFCRKIRDAVGSKADLLFGTHGQFTPSGAIRLARRLEAYDPLWFEEPTPPERPEEMAKVARKTSIPIATGERLTTKYE
;
A
#
# COMPACT_ATOMS: atom_id res chain seq x y z
N MET A 1 8.32 -20.64 -26.20
CA MET A 1 8.45 -19.38 -25.42
C MET A 1 9.12 -19.66 -24.09
N LYS A 2 10.30 -19.06 -23.88
CA LYS A 2 11.09 -19.20 -22.65
C LYS A 2 11.59 -17.83 -22.24
N ILE A 3 11.68 -17.56 -20.96
CA ILE A 3 12.28 -16.33 -20.47
C ILE A 3 13.78 -16.35 -20.72
N LYS A 4 14.30 -15.30 -21.35
CA LYS A 4 15.68 -15.21 -21.83
C LYS A 4 16.48 -14.11 -21.16
N ASP A 5 15.85 -12.97 -20.86
CA ASP A 5 16.57 -11.77 -20.41
C ASP A 5 15.77 -10.99 -19.37
N LEU A 6 16.50 -10.28 -18.51
CA LEU A 6 15.99 -9.37 -17.49
C LEU A 6 16.63 -7.99 -17.65
N LYS A 7 15.80 -6.95 -17.57
CA LYS A 7 16.28 -5.57 -17.42
C LYS A 7 15.63 -4.94 -16.17
N THR A 8 16.43 -4.27 -15.38
CA THR A 8 15.98 -3.54 -14.20
C THR A 8 16.13 -2.05 -14.40
N PHE A 9 15.16 -1.26 -13.92
CA PHE A 9 15.15 0.18 -14.00
C PHE A 9 14.89 0.76 -12.62
N VAL A 10 15.80 1.58 -12.12
CA VAL A 10 15.61 2.36 -10.91
C VAL A 10 15.28 3.79 -11.31
N VAL A 11 14.06 4.22 -11.03
CA VAL A 11 13.55 5.54 -11.39
C VAL A 11 13.46 6.38 -10.13
N GLY A 12 14.22 7.46 -10.08
CA GLY A 12 14.15 8.42 -8.96
C GLY A 12 12.82 9.17 -8.98
N ASN A 13 12.26 9.37 -7.81
CA ASN A 13 11.08 10.19 -7.61
C ASN A 13 11.51 11.52 -6.96
N PRO A 14 11.35 12.67 -7.64
CA PRO A 14 11.74 13.94 -7.07
C PRO A 14 10.93 14.29 -5.82
N PRO A 15 11.44 15.18 -4.94
CA PRO A 15 10.66 15.68 -3.82
C PRO A 15 9.28 16.19 -4.26
N PRO A 16 8.23 15.95 -3.48
CA PRO A 16 8.18 15.47 -2.09
C PRO A 16 8.22 13.95 -1.91
N HIS A 17 8.60 13.18 -2.91
CA HIS A 17 8.76 11.73 -2.84
C HIS A 17 7.45 10.95 -2.53
N PHE A 18 6.29 11.44 -2.95
CA PHE A 18 5.01 10.74 -2.75
C PHE A 18 5.06 9.34 -3.36
N GLY A 19 4.70 8.33 -2.56
CA GLY A 19 4.80 6.92 -2.93
C GLY A 19 6.18 6.30 -2.77
N GLY A 20 7.21 7.10 -2.42
CA GLY A 20 8.58 6.62 -2.21
C GLY A 20 9.64 7.45 -2.92
N ARG A 21 10.90 7.29 -2.53
CA ARG A 21 12.02 8.03 -3.11
C ARG A 21 12.45 7.54 -4.49
N TYR A 22 12.07 6.32 -4.83
CA TYR A 22 12.36 5.68 -6.10
C TYR A 22 11.33 4.58 -6.38
N PHE A 23 11.23 4.20 -7.66
CA PHE A 23 10.48 3.05 -8.13
C PHE A 23 11.44 2.07 -8.82
N ILE A 24 11.20 0.77 -8.68
CA ILE A 24 11.98 -0.26 -9.36
C ILE A 24 11.07 -1.01 -10.32
N PHE A 25 11.39 -0.96 -11.60
CA PHE A 25 10.70 -1.73 -12.63
C PHE A 25 11.57 -2.86 -13.15
N VAL A 26 10.94 -3.95 -13.50
CA VAL A 26 11.56 -5.08 -14.18
C VAL A 26 10.95 -5.25 -15.56
N LYS A 27 11.75 -5.61 -16.52
CA LYS A 27 11.31 -6.04 -17.84
C LYS A 27 11.90 -7.42 -18.13
N LEU A 28 11.03 -8.40 -18.32
CA LEU A 28 11.37 -9.74 -18.78
C LEU A 28 11.21 -9.82 -20.29
N VAL A 29 12.11 -10.55 -20.95
CA VAL A 29 12.07 -10.77 -22.40
C VAL A 29 12.10 -12.26 -22.68
N THR A 30 11.26 -12.72 -23.58
CA THR A 30 11.22 -14.12 -24.04
C THR A 30 12.16 -14.36 -25.20
N ASP A 31 12.46 -15.62 -25.49
CA ASP A 31 13.28 -16.05 -26.64
C ASP A 31 12.66 -15.71 -28.00
N ASP A 32 11.33 -15.54 -28.06
CA ASP A 32 10.59 -15.08 -29.24
C ASP A 32 10.26 -13.57 -29.25
N GLY A 33 10.81 -12.82 -28.27
CA GLY A 33 10.82 -11.35 -28.27
C GLY A 33 9.61 -10.69 -27.61
N ILE A 34 8.75 -11.41 -26.92
CA ILE A 34 7.68 -10.80 -26.13
C ILE A 34 8.28 -10.18 -24.85
N GLU A 35 7.92 -8.94 -24.58
CA GLU A 35 8.37 -8.21 -23.38
C GLU A 35 7.21 -8.07 -22.37
N GLY A 36 7.49 -8.33 -21.09
CA GLY A 36 6.57 -8.04 -19.98
C GLY A 36 7.20 -7.16 -18.93
N VAL A 37 6.40 -6.29 -18.33
CA VAL A 37 6.84 -5.30 -17.33
C VAL A 37 6.16 -5.55 -16.00
N GLY A 38 6.93 -5.41 -14.91
CA GLY A 38 6.43 -5.45 -13.54
C GLY A 38 7.08 -4.39 -12.68
N GLU A 39 6.50 -4.12 -11.53
CA GLU A 39 7.04 -3.21 -10.52
C GLU A 39 7.38 -3.99 -9.25
N VAL A 40 8.56 -3.72 -8.69
CA VAL A 40 9.03 -4.29 -7.43
C VAL A 40 8.93 -3.23 -6.34
N TYR A 41 8.06 -3.46 -5.37
CA TYR A 41 7.98 -2.62 -4.18
C TYR A 41 8.81 -3.23 -3.04
N CYS A 42 9.82 -2.50 -2.60
CA CYS A 42 10.58 -2.85 -1.40
C CYS A 42 11.25 -1.59 -0.82
N ALA A 43 10.57 -0.95 0.10
CA ALA A 43 11.02 0.32 0.70
C ALA A 43 12.10 0.17 1.77
N THR A 44 12.35 -1.05 2.27
CA THR A 44 13.23 -1.30 3.42
C THR A 44 14.72 -1.13 3.10
N PHE A 45 15.11 -1.40 1.86
CA PHE A 45 16.52 -1.40 1.42
C PHE A 45 16.78 -0.37 0.32
N ALA A 46 18.05 -0.01 0.17
CA ALA A 46 18.47 0.81 -0.97
C ALA A 46 18.24 0.06 -2.31
N PRO A 47 17.92 0.76 -3.40
CA PRO A 47 17.50 0.13 -4.66
C PRO A 47 18.55 -0.84 -5.24
N HIS A 48 19.85 -0.57 -5.07
CA HIS A 48 20.90 -1.47 -5.56
C HIS A 48 20.89 -2.85 -4.87
N VAL A 49 20.47 -2.93 -3.60
CA VAL A 49 20.30 -4.21 -2.88
C VAL A 49 19.15 -4.99 -3.49
N ILE A 50 18.02 -4.31 -3.74
CA ILE A 50 16.85 -4.94 -4.34
C ILE A 50 17.14 -5.42 -5.77
N VAL A 51 17.87 -4.63 -6.56
CA VAL A 51 18.30 -5.06 -7.90
C VAL A 51 19.10 -6.36 -7.84
N LYS A 52 20.01 -6.50 -6.86
CA LYS A 52 20.76 -7.76 -6.67
C LYS A 52 19.86 -8.93 -6.25
N MET A 53 18.86 -8.69 -5.44
CA MET A 53 17.86 -9.73 -5.12
C MET A 53 17.05 -10.15 -6.35
N ILE A 54 16.66 -9.18 -7.19
CA ILE A 54 15.94 -9.45 -8.44
C ILE A 54 16.80 -10.32 -9.36
N GLU A 55 18.06 -9.96 -9.56
CA GLU A 55 19.01 -10.70 -10.38
C GLU A 55 19.21 -12.14 -9.88
N ASP A 56 19.39 -12.33 -8.57
CA ASP A 56 19.55 -13.65 -7.95
C ASP A 56 18.31 -14.54 -8.11
N VAL A 57 17.11 -13.98 -7.88
CA VAL A 57 15.85 -14.73 -8.09
C VAL A 57 15.65 -15.05 -9.58
N PHE A 58 15.97 -14.13 -10.47
CA PHE A 58 15.89 -14.33 -11.91
C PHE A 58 16.77 -15.50 -12.37
N GLU A 59 18.06 -15.45 -12.07
CA GLU A 59 19.04 -16.46 -12.47
C GLU A 59 18.66 -17.87 -11.96
N ARG A 60 18.20 -17.96 -10.72
CA ARG A 60 17.89 -19.25 -10.11
C ARG A 60 16.53 -19.84 -10.47
N HIS A 61 15.55 -19.02 -10.82
CA HIS A 61 14.16 -19.49 -10.88
C HIS A 61 13.40 -19.08 -12.13
N VAL A 62 13.78 -17.99 -12.79
CA VAL A 62 13.01 -17.39 -13.88
C VAL A 62 13.65 -17.65 -15.23
N GLU A 63 14.96 -17.53 -15.33
CA GLU A 63 15.70 -17.74 -16.59
C GLU A 63 15.42 -19.15 -17.16
N GLY A 64 15.13 -19.23 -18.44
CA GLY A 64 14.79 -20.47 -19.14
C GLY A 64 13.43 -21.08 -18.77
N SER A 65 12.66 -20.47 -17.85
CA SER A 65 11.34 -20.95 -17.48
C SER A 65 10.28 -20.67 -18.56
N ASP A 66 9.19 -21.37 -18.48
CA ASP A 66 7.98 -21.06 -19.25
C ASP A 66 7.17 -20.00 -18.51
N PRO A 67 6.85 -18.85 -19.14
CA PRO A 67 6.13 -17.77 -18.46
C PRO A 67 4.73 -18.14 -17.97
N PHE A 68 4.11 -19.18 -18.51
CA PHE A 68 2.81 -19.69 -18.02
C PHE A 68 2.93 -20.48 -16.71
N HIS A 69 4.12 -20.87 -16.28
CA HIS A 69 4.32 -21.63 -15.05
C HIS A 69 4.45 -20.75 -13.79
N ILE A 70 3.58 -19.75 -13.64
CA ILE A 70 3.61 -18.73 -12.58
C ILE A 70 3.49 -19.38 -11.19
N GLU A 71 2.55 -20.27 -10.97
CA GLU A 71 2.37 -20.98 -9.70
C GLU A 71 3.61 -21.82 -9.34
N LYS A 72 4.26 -22.43 -10.33
CA LYS A 72 5.52 -23.18 -10.12
C LYS A 72 6.65 -22.26 -9.67
N LEU A 73 6.76 -21.06 -10.28
CA LEU A 73 7.72 -20.06 -9.86
C LEU A 73 7.48 -19.65 -8.41
N TRP A 74 6.24 -19.29 -8.09
CA TRP A 74 5.86 -18.88 -6.74
C TRP A 74 6.24 -19.95 -5.70
N ARG A 75 5.89 -21.20 -5.95
CA ARG A 75 6.22 -22.32 -5.06
C ARG A 75 7.73 -22.56 -4.92
N ASN A 76 8.47 -22.41 -6.01
CA ASN A 76 9.92 -22.58 -5.99
C ASN A 76 10.60 -21.49 -5.16
N VAL A 77 10.21 -20.23 -5.30
CA VAL A 77 10.80 -19.10 -4.58
C VAL A 77 10.37 -19.13 -3.10
N TYR A 78 9.06 -19.23 -2.84
CA TYR A 78 8.54 -19.27 -1.48
C TYR A 78 8.94 -20.52 -0.72
N GLY A 79 8.87 -21.69 -1.37
CA GLY A 79 9.06 -23.00 -0.73
C GLY A 79 10.50 -23.51 -0.70
N ARG A 80 11.44 -22.87 -1.39
CA ARG A 80 12.85 -23.26 -1.41
C ARG A 80 13.63 -22.66 -0.25
N GLY A 81 13.22 -22.89 0.89
CA GLY A 81 13.96 -22.48 2.07
C GLY A 81 13.46 -23.30 3.23
N TYR A 82 14.36 -23.73 3.98
CA TYR A 82 14.16 -24.37 5.24
C TYR A 82 13.41 -23.46 6.24
N THR A 83 13.44 -22.16 6.01
CA THR A 83 12.84 -21.15 6.89
C THR A 83 11.40 -20.78 6.53
N LEU A 84 10.87 -21.18 5.42
CA LEU A 84 9.46 -21.06 4.98
C LEU A 84 8.64 -20.00 5.75
N ARG A 85 9.04 -18.74 5.64
CA ARG A 85 8.30 -17.63 6.23
C ARG A 85 8.09 -16.56 5.18
N PRO A 86 6.94 -15.88 5.21
CA PRO A 86 6.78 -14.68 4.42
C PRO A 86 7.91 -13.68 4.74
N ASP A 87 8.58 -13.24 3.71
CA ASP A 87 9.58 -12.20 3.75
C ASP A 87 9.15 -11.12 2.79
N LEU A 88 8.80 -9.96 3.32
CA LEU A 88 8.25 -8.86 2.55
C LEU A 88 9.18 -8.44 1.38
N SER A 89 10.50 -8.50 1.60
CA SER A 89 11.48 -8.14 0.58
C SER A 89 11.51 -9.16 -0.57
N LEU A 90 11.61 -10.44 -0.23
CA LEU A 90 11.58 -11.53 -1.21
C LEU A 90 10.25 -11.58 -1.96
N MET A 91 9.15 -11.43 -1.24
CA MET A 91 7.82 -11.47 -1.86
C MET A 91 7.56 -10.25 -2.74
N GLY A 92 8.10 -9.08 -2.40
CA GLY A 92 8.08 -7.91 -3.27
C GLY A 92 8.83 -8.12 -4.58
N VAL A 93 10.02 -8.73 -4.51
CA VAL A 93 10.80 -9.13 -5.71
C VAL A 93 10.04 -10.15 -6.55
N LEU A 94 9.52 -11.20 -5.92
CA LEU A 94 8.73 -12.23 -6.61
C LEU A 94 7.50 -11.65 -7.28
N SER A 95 6.79 -10.76 -6.60
CA SER A 95 5.59 -10.10 -7.12
C SER A 95 5.88 -9.28 -8.38
N GLY A 96 6.96 -8.51 -8.40
CA GLY A 96 7.35 -7.75 -9.59
C GLY A 96 7.69 -8.65 -10.80
N LEU A 97 8.38 -9.77 -10.56
CA LEU A 97 8.67 -10.74 -11.61
C LEU A 97 7.39 -11.46 -12.07
N GLU A 98 6.49 -11.81 -11.15
CA GLU A 98 5.20 -12.42 -11.45
C GLU A 98 4.31 -11.50 -12.29
N ILE A 99 4.22 -10.21 -11.95
CA ILE A 99 3.48 -9.22 -12.75
C ILE A 99 3.99 -9.20 -14.19
N ALA A 100 5.31 -9.20 -14.37
CA ALA A 100 5.93 -9.24 -15.71
C ALA A 100 5.60 -10.53 -16.48
N LEU A 101 5.52 -11.69 -15.80
CA LEU A 101 5.08 -12.94 -16.41
C LEU A 101 3.60 -12.90 -16.83
N TRP A 102 2.72 -12.36 -16.01
CA TRP A 102 1.32 -12.17 -16.38
C TRP A 102 1.16 -11.25 -17.59
N ASP A 103 1.97 -10.19 -17.68
CA ASP A 103 1.98 -9.29 -18.84
C ASP A 103 2.42 -10.03 -20.11
N ILE A 104 3.48 -10.87 -20.04
CA ILE A 104 3.90 -11.74 -21.15
C ILE A 104 2.76 -12.70 -21.55
N CYS A 105 2.15 -13.39 -20.59
CA CYS A 105 1.05 -14.33 -20.85
C CYS A 105 -0.11 -13.63 -21.58
N GLY A 106 -0.51 -12.46 -21.10
CA GLY A 106 -1.56 -11.65 -21.73
C GLY A 106 -1.21 -11.27 -23.17
N LYS A 107 -0.01 -10.73 -23.38
CA LYS A 107 0.48 -10.33 -24.70
C LYS A 107 0.57 -11.52 -25.68
N SER A 108 1.02 -12.66 -25.20
CA SER A 108 1.18 -13.86 -26.04
C SER A 108 -0.15 -14.41 -26.58
N VAL A 109 -1.25 -14.19 -25.86
CA VAL A 109 -2.60 -14.62 -26.28
C VAL A 109 -3.49 -13.46 -26.72
N GLY A 110 -2.95 -12.23 -26.79
CA GLY A 110 -3.69 -11.04 -27.23
C GLY A 110 -4.81 -10.62 -26.26
N LYS A 111 -4.65 -10.87 -24.96
CA LYS A 111 -5.63 -10.57 -23.91
C LYS A 111 -5.02 -9.73 -22.79
N PRO A 112 -5.75 -8.74 -22.25
CA PRO A 112 -5.32 -8.07 -21.03
C PRO A 112 -5.40 -9.05 -19.84
N VAL A 113 -4.58 -8.78 -18.80
CA VAL A 113 -4.46 -9.67 -17.64
C VAL A 113 -5.81 -9.92 -16.96
N TYR A 114 -6.69 -8.93 -16.85
CA TYR A 114 -8.00 -9.14 -16.24
C TYR A 114 -8.87 -10.16 -16.98
N GLU A 115 -8.70 -10.34 -18.29
CA GLU A 115 -9.38 -11.39 -19.06
C GLU A 115 -8.87 -12.79 -18.69
N LEU A 116 -7.57 -12.91 -18.38
CA LEU A 116 -6.97 -14.15 -17.90
C LEU A 116 -7.41 -14.50 -16.47
N LEU A 117 -7.77 -13.49 -15.69
CA LEU A 117 -8.22 -13.63 -14.31
C LEU A 117 -9.75 -13.81 -14.16
N GLY A 118 -10.48 -13.99 -15.24
CA GLY A 118 -11.93 -14.27 -15.21
C GLY A 118 -12.82 -13.19 -15.84
N GLY A 119 -12.21 -12.13 -16.39
CA GLY A 119 -12.94 -11.11 -17.14
C GLY A 119 -13.29 -9.87 -16.31
N ARG A 120 -13.78 -8.86 -17.01
CA ARG A 120 -14.10 -7.57 -16.43
C ARG A 120 -15.47 -7.59 -15.76
N VAL A 121 -15.52 -7.26 -14.45
CA VAL A 121 -16.75 -7.13 -13.66
C VAL A 121 -17.26 -5.69 -13.64
N HIS A 122 -16.35 -4.71 -13.54
CA HIS A 122 -16.68 -3.29 -13.45
C HIS A 122 -16.05 -2.48 -14.57
N GLU A 123 -16.83 -1.57 -15.16
CA GLU A 123 -16.34 -0.62 -16.16
C GLU A 123 -15.49 0.50 -15.55
N LYS A 124 -15.84 0.90 -14.32
CA LYS A 124 -15.17 1.95 -13.55
C LYS A 124 -15.04 1.49 -12.11
N LEU A 125 -13.91 1.81 -11.49
CA LEU A 125 -13.66 1.59 -10.08
C LEU A 125 -13.71 2.94 -9.35
N ARG A 126 -14.35 2.96 -8.17
CA ARG A 126 -14.26 4.08 -7.25
C ARG A 126 -12.84 4.18 -6.74
N THR A 127 -12.29 5.37 -6.72
CA THR A 127 -10.97 5.66 -6.15
C THR A 127 -11.08 6.65 -5.00
N TYR A 128 -10.06 6.69 -4.17
CA TYR A 128 -9.86 7.71 -3.14
C TYR A 128 -8.56 8.46 -3.41
N THR A 129 -8.38 9.59 -2.74
CA THR A 129 -7.10 10.28 -2.67
C THR A 129 -6.63 10.43 -1.23
N TYR A 130 -5.32 10.45 -1.03
CA TYR A 130 -4.73 10.81 0.26
C TYR A 130 -4.54 12.33 0.35
N LEU A 131 -4.63 12.89 1.53
CA LEU A 131 -4.33 14.30 1.76
C LEU A 131 -2.82 14.51 1.80
N TYR A 132 -2.24 14.86 0.66
CA TYR A 132 -0.82 15.19 0.54
C TYR A 132 -0.62 16.71 0.52
N PRO A 133 0.50 17.23 1.07
CA PRO A 133 0.86 18.64 0.91
C PRO A 133 0.90 19.03 -0.56
N LYS A 134 0.41 20.24 -0.88
CA LYS A 134 0.46 20.78 -2.25
C LYS A 134 1.92 21.11 -2.65
N ASP A 135 2.17 21.09 -3.96
CA ASP A 135 3.33 21.68 -4.64
C ASP A 135 4.70 21.19 -4.16
N GLY A 136 4.80 19.95 -3.68
CA GLY A 136 6.09 19.39 -3.32
C GLY A 136 6.74 20.05 -2.11
N ALA A 137 5.95 20.72 -1.27
CA ALA A 137 6.45 21.30 -0.04
C ALA A 137 7.10 20.24 0.83
N VAL A 138 8.35 20.43 1.19
CA VAL A 138 9.01 19.65 2.23
C VAL A 138 8.30 19.98 3.53
N VAL A 139 7.62 18.98 4.08
CA VAL A 139 6.91 19.13 5.36
C VAL A 139 7.94 19.25 6.48
N THR A 140 7.95 20.39 7.16
CA THR A 140 8.73 20.61 8.37
C THR A 140 7.81 20.60 9.59
N GLU A 141 8.31 20.18 10.74
CA GLU A 141 7.47 20.12 11.96
C GLU A 141 7.05 21.51 12.44
N ASP A 142 7.79 22.56 12.06
CA ASP A 142 7.64 23.93 12.53
C ASP A 142 6.63 24.75 11.71
N GLU A 143 6.24 24.31 10.51
CA GLU A 143 5.33 25.05 9.64
C GLU A 143 3.97 24.36 9.55
N PRO A 144 2.84 25.12 9.46
CA PRO A 144 1.52 24.55 9.23
C PRO A 144 1.45 23.78 7.90
N HIS A 145 0.96 22.55 7.95
CA HIS A 145 0.72 21.71 6.78
C HIS A 145 -0.44 20.75 7.03
N VAL A 146 -0.90 20.05 6.00
CA VAL A 146 -2.08 19.18 6.04
C VAL A 146 -2.03 18.05 7.08
N TYR A 147 -0.87 17.70 7.61
CA TYR A 147 -0.72 16.67 8.64
C TYR A 147 -0.72 17.23 10.08
N ASN A 148 -0.53 18.53 10.25
CA ASN A 148 -0.49 19.16 11.57
C ASN A 148 -1.50 20.31 11.76
N ASP A 149 -2.12 20.81 10.68
CA ASP A 149 -3.14 21.85 10.69
C ASP A 149 -4.48 21.32 10.17
N PRO A 150 -5.51 21.21 11.04
CA PRO A 150 -6.81 20.67 10.66
C PRO A 150 -7.60 21.56 9.70
N GLU A 151 -7.35 22.88 9.67
CA GLU A 151 -8.00 23.80 8.71
C GLU A 151 -7.45 23.57 7.30
N LEU A 152 -6.13 23.49 7.15
CA LEU A 152 -5.49 23.18 5.86
C LEU A 152 -5.90 21.80 5.35
N ALA A 153 -6.02 20.81 6.25
CA ALA A 153 -6.51 19.49 5.87
C ALA A 153 -7.96 19.53 5.37
N ALA A 154 -8.82 20.28 6.03
CA ALA A 154 -10.22 20.45 5.65
C ALA A 154 -10.38 21.20 4.32
N GLU A 155 -9.61 22.26 4.09
CA GLU A 155 -9.59 22.99 2.82
C GLU A 155 -9.17 22.08 1.66
N LEU A 156 -8.08 21.33 1.83
CA LEU A 156 -7.60 20.40 0.80
C LEU A 156 -8.61 19.27 0.52
N ALA A 157 -9.25 18.74 1.56
CA ALA A 157 -10.30 17.74 1.40
C ALA A 157 -11.49 18.27 0.56
N ALA A 158 -11.93 19.51 0.84
CA ALA A 158 -12.98 20.16 0.06
C ALA A 158 -12.57 20.36 -1.41
N GLU A 159 -11.32 20.73 -1.67
CA GLU A 159 -10.80 20.86 -3.04
C GLU A 159 -10.82 19.52 -3.80
N TYR A 160 -10.39 18.43 -3.17
CA TYR A 160 -10.46 17.10 -3.81
C TYR A 160 -11.89 16.65 -4.07
N VAL A 161 -12.82 16.95 -3.17
CA VAL A 161 -14.24 16.71 -3.42
C VAL A 161 -14.75 17.53 -4.61
N ALA A 162 -14.31 18.78 -4.75
CA ALA A 162 -14.65 19.61 -5.90
C ALA A 162 -14.08 19.07 -7.24
N GLN A 163 -12.95 18.32 -7.17
CA GLN A 163 -12.37 17.61 -8.32
C GLN A 163 -13.10 16.30 -8.66
N GLY A 164 -14.05 15.86 -7.81
CA GLY A 164 -14.86 14.66 -8.04
C GLY A 164 -14.47 13.44 -7.21
N PHE A 165 -13.51 13.54 -6.29
CA PHE A 165 -13.24 12.46 -5.34
C PHE A 165 -14.40 12.33 -4.34
N THR A 166 -14.80 11.09 -4.09
CA THR A 166 -15.88 10.75 -3.14
C THR A 166 -15.37 10.04 -1.89
N ALA A 167 -14.06 9.95 -1.75
CA ALA A 167 -13.41 9.36 -0.58
C ALA A 167 -12.03 10.00 -0.37
N ILE A 168 -11.74 10.34 0.88
CA ILE A 168 -10.53 11.06 1.30
C ILE A 168 -9.82 10.23 2.38
N LYS A 169 -8.56 9.88 2.14
CA LYS A 169 -7.72 9.15 3.10
C LYS A 169 -6.75 10.10 3.81
N PHE A 170 -6.59 9.92 5.11
CA PHE A 170 -5.64 10.66 5.93
C PHE A 170 -5.29 9.88 7.20
N ASP A 171 -4.20 10.26 7.89
CA ASP A 171 -3.89 9.71 9.20
C ASP A 171 -4.53 10.59 10.29
N PRO A 172 -5.53 10.09 11.02
CA PRO A 172 -6.19 10.87 12.06
C PRO A 172 -5.32 11.05 13.32
N ALA A 173 -4.26 10.27 13.48
CA ALA A 173 -3.38 10.29 14.63
C ALA A 173 -2.18 11.25 14.47
N GLY A 174 -2.00 11.82 13.26
CA GLY A 174 -0.89 12.71 12.95
C GLY A 174 0.42 11.94 12.67
N PRO A 175 1.58 12.58 12.89
CA PRO A 175 2.87 12.01 12.50
C PRO A 175 3.08 10.60 13.02
N TYR A 176 3.52 9.74 12.14
CA TYR A 176 3.73 8.32 12.38
C TYR A 176 4.83 8.08 13.42
N SER A 177 4.48 7.43 14.54
CA SER A 177 5.42 6.88 15.49
C SER A 177 5.28 5.37 15.53
N SER A 178 6.27 4.64 15.04
CA SER A 178 6.21 3.18 15.05
C SER A 178 6.26 2.65 16.48
N PHE A 179 5.27 1.83 16.84
CA PHE A 179 5.26 1.00 18.05
C PHE A 179 5.43 1.72 19.40
N ASP A 180 4.82 2.87 19.56
CA ASP A 180 4.72 3.46 20.89
C ASP A 180 3.72 2.64 21.73
N PRO A 181 4.16 1.90 22.76
CA PRO A 181 3.27 1.07 23.57
C PRO A 181 2.40 1.90 24.53
N ARG A 182 2.65 3.20 24.62
CA ARG A 182 1.89 4.10 25.48
C ARG A 182 0.48 4.33 24.92
N GLN A 183 -0.44 4.60 25.81
CA GLN A 183 -1.76 5.06 25.43
C GLN A 183 -1.66 6.47 24.82
N PRO A 184 -2.43 6.79 23.76
CA PRO A 184 -2.54 8.17 23.31
C PRO A 184 -2.95 9.09 24.47
N SER A 185 -2.32 10.25 24.59
CA SER A 185 -2.71 11.27 25.57
C SER A 185 -4.11 11.83 25.26
N LEU A 186 -4.75 12.47 26.21
CA LEU A 186 -6.03 13.13 25.97
C LEU A 186 -5.87 14.24 24.90
N GLU A 187 -4.79 14.98 24.96
CA GLU A 187 -4.47 16.02 23.99
C GLU A 187 -4.33 15.46 22.56
N ALA A 188 -3.62 14.31 22.38
CA ALA A 188 -3.51 13.64 21.10
C ALA A 188 -4.86 13.17 20.58
N LEU A 189 -5.73 12.64 21.45
CA LEU A 189 -7.09 12.22 21.08
C LEU A 189 -7.97 13.41 20.70
N ASP A 190 -7.89 14.52 21.46
CA ASP A 190 -8.65 15.72 21.15
C ASP A 190 -8.21 16.35 19.81
N ARG A 191 -6.91 16.30 19.50
CA ARG A 191 -6.37 16.70 18.20
C ARG A 191 -6.89 15.80 17.07
N SER A 192 -6.84 14.49 17.24
CA SER A 192 -7.35 13.54 16.24
C SER A 192 -8.84 13.77 15.95
N GLU A 193 -9.62 14.00 16.99
CA GLU A 193 -11.04 14.33 16.86
C GLU A 193 -11.26 15.67 16.15
N LEU A 194 -10.45 16.69 16.44
CA LEU A 194 -10.51 17.98 15.76
C LEU A 194 -10.27 17.84 14.26
N PHE A 195 -9.25 17.08 13.84
CA PHE A 195 -8.98 16.80 12.43
C PHE A 195 -10.19 16.15 11.73
N CYS A 196 -10.71 15.08 12.31
CA CYS A 196 -11.87 14.38 11.75
C CYS A 196 -13.09 15.28 11.63
N ARG A 197 -13.37 16.07 12.67
CA ARG A 197 -14.48 17.02 12.68
C ARG A 197 -14.34 18.06 11.57
N LYS A 198 -13.19 18.71 11.47
CA LYS A 198 -12.96 19.76 10.47
C LYS A 198 -13.07 19.23 9.04
N ILE A 199 -12.48 18.07 8.77
CA ILE A 199 -12.61 17.43 7.45
C ILE A 199 -14.06 17.03 7.18
N ARG A 200 -14.75 16.40 8.14
CA ARG A 200 -16.16 16.01 7.99
C ARG A 200 -17.07 17.21 7.77
N ASP A 201 -16.86 18.30 8.51
CA ASP A 201 -17.63 19.55 8.34
C ASP A 201 -17.43 20.15 6.95
N ALA A 202 -16.22 20.11 6.41
CA ALA A 202 -15.88 20.64 5.08
C ALA A 202 -16.44 19.80 3.94
N VAL A 203 -16.39 18.46 4.03
CA VAL A 203 -16.84 17.58 2.93
C VAL A 203 -18.28 17.11 3.06
N GLY A 204 -18.87 17.20 4.26
CA GLY A 204 -20.23 16.73 4.54
C GLY A 204 -20.42 15.26 4.18
N SER A 205 -21.54 14.93 3.54
CA SER A 205 -21.84 13.58 3.03
C SER A 205 -21.33 13.33 1.61
N LYS A 206 -20.56 14.25 1.03
CA LYS A 206 -20.08 14.13 -0.36
C LYS A 206 -18.87 13.17 -0.47
N ALA A 207 -18.17 12.92 0.62
CA ALA A 207 -17.04 12.01 0.63
C ALA A 207 -16.99 11.17 1.91
N ASP A 208 -16.57 9.92 1.77
CA ASP A 208 -16.21 9.06 2.90
C ASP A 208 -14.83 9.46 3.44
N LEU A 209 -14.65 9.27 4.74
CA LEU A 209 -13.37 9.43 5.42
C LEU A 209 -12.72 8.06 5.62
N LEU A 210 -11.44 7.96 5.29
CA LEU A 210 -10.67 6.73 5.39
C LEU A 210 -9.45 6.99 6.27
N PHE A 211 -9.30 6.20 7.32
CA PHE A 211 -8.15 6.33 8.23
C PHE A 211 -7.04 5.36 7.84
N GLY A 212 -5.83 5.88 7.64
CA GLY A 212 -4.65 5.10 7.28
C GLY A 212 -3.56 5.26 8.34
N THR A 213 -3.41 4.30 9.26
CA THR A 213 -2.49 4.39 10.42
C THR A 213 -1.38 3.40 10.35
N HIS A 214 -0.95 2.69 9.59
CA HIS A 214 0.26 1.86 9.43
C HIS A 214 0.71 1.05 10.67
N GLY A 215 -0.23 0.61 11.52
CA GLY A 215 0.08 -0.28 12.64
C GLY A 215 0.74 0.38 13.85
N GLN A 216 0.49 1.66 14.08
CA GLN A 216 1.18 2.43 15.12
C GLN A 216 0.64 2.22 16.56
N PHE A 217 -0.48 1.53 16.75
CA PHE A 217 -1.11 1.43 18.07
C PHE A 217 -1.02 0.04 18.67
N THR A 218 -1.10 -0.01 20.00
CA THR A 218 -1.55 -1.19 20.70
C THR A 218 -3.08 -1.36 20.53
N PRO A 219 -3.65 -2.56 20.70
CA PRO A 219 -5.11 -2.73 20.63
C PRO A 219 -5.88 -1.78 21.53
N SER A 220 -5.38 -1.52 22.75
CA SER A 220 -6.02 -0.61 23.69
C SER A 220 -6.02 0.83 23.20
N GLY A 221 -4.89 1.29 22.64
CA GLY A 221 -4.75 2.63 22.07
C GLY A 221 -5.66 2.81 20.85
N ALA A 222 -5.65 1.84 19.94
CA ALA A 222 -6.52 1.84 18.77
C ALA A 222 -8.02 1.88 19.13
N ILE A 223 -8.46 1.07 20.09
CA ILE A 223 -9.86 1.06 20.57
C ILE A 223 -10.24 2.41 21.19
N ARG A 224 -9.32 3.01 21.94
CA ARG A 224 -9.56 4.30 22.56
C ARG A 224 -9.72 5.42 21.52
N LEU A 225 -8.87 5.42 20.49
CA LEU A 225 -8.98 6.35 19.36
C LEU A 225 -10.26 6.10 18.56
N ALA A 226 -10.52 4.84 18.16
CA ALA A 226 -11.70 4.47 17.39
C ALA A 226 -13.01 4.98 18.02
N ARG A 227 -13.19 4.79 19.34
CA ARG A 227 -14.37 5.27 20.08
C ARG A 227 -14.57 6.79 20.01
N ARG A 228 -13.51 7.56 19.92
CA ARG A 228 -13.59 9.02 19.73
C ARG A 228 -14.04 9.37 18.32
N LEU A 229 -13.65 8.56 17.32
CA LEU A 229 -13.83 8.86 15.93
C LEU A 229 -15.05 8.20 15.28
N GLU A 230 -15.75 7.28 15.98
CA GLU A 230 -16.98 6.64 15.51
C GLU A 230 -18.07 7.63 15.10
N ALA A 231 -18.17 8.76 15.79
CA ALA A 231 -19.17 9.80 15.50
C ALA A 231 -19.01 10.47 14.14
N TYR A 232 -17.85 10.33 13.51
CA TYR A 232 -17.54 10.90 12.17
C TYR A 232 -17.79 9.91 11.04
N ASP A 233 -18.30 8.72 11.34
CA ASP A 233 -18.68 7.66 10.39
C ASP A 233 -17.62 7.40 9.31
N PRO A 234 -16.39 6.98 9.70
CA PRO A 234 -15.36 6.65 8.72
C PRO A 234 -15.69 5.33 8.01
N LEU A 235 -15.35 5.26 6.71
CA LEU A 235 -15.57 4.06 5.89
C LEU A 235 -14.71 2.88 6.37
N TRP A 236 -13.47 3.16 6.79
CA TRP A 236 -12.60 2.18 7.46
C TRP A 236 -11.53 2.83 8.34
N PHE A 237 -10.99 2.00 9.23
CA PHE A 237 -9.78 2.25 10.00
C PHE A 237 -8.72 1.22 9.60
N GLU A 238 -7.71 1.66 8.84
CA GLU A 238 -6.72 0.79 8.23
C GLU A 238 -5.54 0.58 9.16
N GLU A 239 -5.16 -0.68 9.33
CA GLU A 239 -4.03 -1.14 10.13
C GLU A 239 -3.87 -0.42 11.48
N PRO A 240 -4.90 -0.45 12.34
CA PRO A 240 -4.79 0.17 13.66
C PRO A 240 -3.68 -0.44 14.53
N THR A 241 -3.39 -1.73 14.30
CA THR A 241 -2.31 -2.48 14.96
C THR A 241 -1.40 -3.13 13.91
N PRO A 242 -0.15 -3.50 14.28
CA PRO A 242 0.73 -4.23 13.39
C PRO A 242 0.07 -5.50 12.81
N PRO A 243 0.25 -5.80 11.51
CA PRO A 243 -0.41 -6.94 10.85
C PRO A 243 0.15 -8.31 11.24
N GLU A 244 1.31 -8.36 11.88
CA GLU A 244 1.98 -9.60 12.29
C GLU A 244 1.17 -10.39 13.34
N ARG A 245 0.18 -9.75 13.98
CA ARG A 245 -0.68 -10.36 14.99
C ARG A 245 -2.15 -10.10 14.67
N PRO A 246 -2.74 -10.83 13.72
CA PRO A 246 -4.13 -10.61 13.29
C PRO A 246 -5.15 -10.75 14.43
N GLU A 247 -4.87 -11.54 15.45
CA GLU A 247 -5.70 -11.66 16.64
C GLU A 247 -5.79 -10.36 17.46
N GLU A 248 -4.75 -9.53 17.42
CA GLU A 248 -4.78 -8.21 18.07
C GLU A 248 -5.64 -7.23 17.27
N MET A 249 -5.54 -7.24 15.96
CA MET A 249 -6.41 -6.45 15.07
C MET A 249 -7.89 -6.89 15.21
N ALA A 250 -8.13 -8.19 15.30
CA ALA A 250 -9.46 -8.73 15.57
C ALA A 250 -10.06 -8.28 16.91
N LYS A 251 -9.24 -7.98 17.93
CA LYS A 251 -9.72 -7.37 19.19
C LYS A 251 -10.24 -5.95 18.94
N VAL A 252 -9.55 -5.16 18.11
CA VAL A 252 -10.00 -3.82 17.74
C VAL A 252 -11.32 -3.91 16.98
N ALA A 253 -11.39 -4.75 15.95
CA ALA A 253 -12.59 -4.93 15.12
C ALA A 253 -13.86 -5.29 15.95
N ARG A 254 -13.70 -6.05 17.02
CA ARG A 254 -14.83 -6.40 17.92
C ARG A 254 -15.25 -5.28 18.89
N LYS A 255 -14.50 -4.18 18.94
CA LYS A 255 -14.72 -3.12 19.97
C LYS A 255 -15.03 -1.76 19.38
N THR A 256 -15.17 -1.67 18.07
CA THR A 256 -15.57 -0.47 17.35
C THR A 256 -16.61 -0.81 16.29
N SER A 257 -17.44 0.17 15.93
CA SER A 257 -18.35 0.11 14.79
C SER A 257 -17.65 0.43 13.46
N ILE A 258 -16.45 1.02 13.51
CA ILE A 258 -15.68 1.35 12.30
C ILE A 258 -15.17 0.05 11.65
N PRO A 259 -15.44 -0.20 10.38
CA PRO A 259 -14.84 -1.32 9.66
C PRO A 259 -13.30 -1.27 9.71
N ILE A 260 -12.67 -2.40 9.97
CA ILE A 260 -11.21 -2.50 10.00
C ILE A 260 -10.72 -2.98 8.63
N ALA A 261 -9.77 -2.25 8.04
CA ALA A 261 -9.08 -2.63 6.82
C ALA A 261 -7.62 -3.04 7.12
N THR A 262 -7.12 -3.98 6.36
CA THR A 262 -5.72 -4.42 6.37
C THR A 262 -5.39 -5.11 5.04
N GLY A 263 -4.12 -5.36 4.76
CA GLY A 263 -3.71 -6.15 3.61
C GLY A 263 -2.47 -5.64 2.90
N GLU A 264 -2.14 -4.38 2.97
CA GLU A 264 -1.01 -3.81 2.22
C GLU A 264 0.35 -4.43 2.58
N ARG A 265 0.48 -5.03 3.76
CA ARG A 265 1.71 -5.70 4.22
C ARG A 265 1.58 -7.22 4.30
N LEU A 266 0.49 -7.79 3.81
CA LEU A 266 0.31 -9.23 3.70
C LEU A 266 0.86 -9.72 2.36
N THR A 267 1.61 -10.83 2.37
CA THR A 267 2.35 -11.31 1.20
C THR A 267 1.84 -12.64 0.66
N THR A 268 1.03 -13.35 1.42
CA THR A 268 0.51 -14.65 1.02
C THR A 268 -0.96 -14.83 1.39
N LYS A 269 -1.62 -15.76 0.71
CA LYS A 269 -3.00 -16.17 1.06
C LYS A 269 -3.13 -16.79 2.45
N TYR A 270 -2.03 -17.20 3.06
CA TYR A 270 -2.03 -17.82 4.40
C TYR A 270 -2.08 -16.77 5.52
N GLU A 271 -1.59 -15.58 5.26
CA GLU A 271 -1.64 -14.48 6.22
C GLU A 271 -3.04 -13.86 6.29
#